data_23932502c0013f7fd8f70b5cf34cc945
#
_entry.id   23932502c0013f7fd8f70b5cf34cc945
#
_cell.length_a   1.000
_cell.length_b   1.000
_cell.length_c   1.000
_cell.angle_alpha   90.00
_cell.angle_beta   90.00
_cell.angle_gamma   90.00
#
_symmetry.space_group_name_H-M   'P 1'
#
loop_
_entity.id
_entity.type
_entity.pdbx_description
1 polymer ?
#
loop_
_entity_poly.entity_id
_entity_poly.type
_entity_poly.pdbx_seq_one_letter_code
_entity_poly.pdbx_strand_id
1 'polypeptide(L)'
;MLVISNARYHDAVTMLVVTVPVTSVDRHWPNHVRIPGGADLPQDSFAMTEQVRTISRARLVGRIGAVEADALADVLRWVRDWIV
;
A
#
# COMPACT_ATOMS: atom_id res chain seq x y z
N MET A 1 -2.90 -5.82 -1.87
CA MET A 1 -1.76 -5.44 -1.01
C MET A 1 -0.95 -4.36 -1.74
N LEU A 2 -0.65 -3.28 -1.07
CA LEU A 2 0.08 -2.16 -1.66
C LEU A 2 1.53 -2.17 -1.19
N VAL A 3 2.49 -2.21 -2.11
CA VAL A 3 3.91 -2.09 -1.80
C VAL A 3 4.24 -0.61 -1.57
N ILE A 4 4.76 -0.29 -0.40
CA ILE A 4 5.11 1.09 -0.01
C ILE A 4 6.61 1.33 0.09
N SER A 5 7.42 0.28 0.11
CA SER A 5 8.88 0.43 0.10
C SER A 5 9.36 0.87 -1.29
N ASN A 6 10.41 1.71 -1.30
CA ASN A 6 10.91 2.30 -2.53
C ASN A 6 12.10 1.51 -3.13
N ALA A 7 12.59 1.96 -4.28
CA ALA A 7 13.67 1.28 -4.99
C ALA A 7 14.95 1.17 -4.16
N ARG A 8 15.27 2.18 -3.35
CA ARG A 8 16.46 2.16 -2.48
C ARG A 8 16.37 1.05 -1.45
N TYR A 9 15.18 0.86 -0.85
CA TYR A 9 14.93 -0.26 0.06
C TYR A 9 15.09 -1.59 -0.69
N HIS A 10 14.52 -1.71 -1.88
CA HIS A 10 14.57 -2.95 -2.67
C HIS A 10 15.97 -3.30 -3.14
N ASP A 11 16.81 -2.29 -3.38
CA ASP A 11 18.22 -2.52 -3.75
C ASP A 11 19.04 -3.05 -2.57
N ALA A 12 18.75 -2.56 -1.36
CA ALA A 12 19.47 -2.96 -0.16
C ALA A 12 18.92 -4.25 0.46
N VAL A 13 17.61 -4.44 0.39
CA VAL A 13 16.90 -5.59 0.99
C VAL A 13 16.16 -6.33 -0.11
N THR A 14 16.87 -7.22 -0.79
CA THR A 14 16.37 -7.86 -2.02
C THR A 14 15.29 -8.90 -1.78
N MET A 15 15.20 -9.48 -0.59
CA MET A 15 14.28 -10.58 -0.27
C MET A 15 12.94 -10.12 0.31
N LEU A 16 12.84 -8.87 0.71
CA LEU A 16 11.69 -8.36 1.46
C LEU A 16 11.09 -7.13 0.79
N VAL A 17 9.80 -6.91 1.03
CA VAL A 17 9.10 -5.67 0.68
C VAL A 17 8.24 -5.24 1.86
N VAL A 18 8.04 -3.93 2.01
CA VAL A 18 7.12 -3.38 3.02
C VAL A 18 5.78 -3.10 2.35
N THR A 19 4.71 -3.57 2.95
CA THR A 19 3.38 -3.51 2.34
C THR A 19 2.32 -3.02 3.33
N VAL A 20 1.20 -2.58 2.76
CA VAL A 20 -0.04 -2.24 3.47
C VAL A 20 -1.17 -3.04 2.83
N PRO A 21 -1.99 -3.76 3.62
CA PRO A 21 -3.15 -4.46 3.08
C PRO A 21 -4.18 -3.48 2.49
N VAL A 22 -4.93 -3.94 1.51
CA VAL A 22 -5.97 -3.17 0.83
C VAL A 22 -7.28 -3.93 0.95
N THR A 23 -8.35 -3.21 1.28
CA THR A 23 -9.70 -3.75 1.40
C THR A 23 -10.69 -2.96 0.54
N SER A 24 -11.76 -3.60 0.10
CA SER A 24 -12.86 -2.92 -0.56
C SER A 24 -13.91 -2.39 0.42
N VAL A 25 -13.77 -2.69 1.70
CA VAL A 25 -14.71 -2.26 2.75
C VAL A 25 -14.31 -0.89 3.27
N ASP A 26 -15.23 0.07 3.18
CA ASP A 26 -15.05 1.40 3.76
C ASP A 26 -15.53 1.39 5.21
N ARG A 27 -14.58 1.45 6.14
CA ARG A 27 -14.88 1.53 7.58
C ARG A 27 -14.95 2.96 8.09
N HIS A 28 -14.77 3.93 7.20
CA HIS A 28 -14.75 5.36 7.52
C HIS A 28 -13.70 5.75 8.56
N TRP A 29 -12.61 4.99 8.64
CA TRP A 29 -11.47 5.34 9.49
C TRP A 29 -10.59 6.34 8.77
N PRO A 30 -10.13 7.42 9.44
CA PRO A 30 -9.33 8.45 8.78
C PRO A 30 -8.01 7.95 8.21
N ASN A 31 -7.42 6.90 8.81
CA ASN A 31 -6.17 6.32 8.34
C ASN A 31 -6.34 5.28 7.24
N HIS A 32 -7.57 4.96 6.85
CA HIS A 32 -7.83 4.13 5.67
C HIS A 32 -7.87 5.04 4.45
N VAL A 33 -6.82 4.99 3.64
CA VAL A 33 -6.66 5.88 2.49
C VAL A 33 -7.38 5.29 1.28
N ARG A 34 -8.29 6.07 0.70
CA ARG A 34 -9.05 5.65 -0.47
C ARG A 34 -8.13 5.58 -1.70
N ILE A 35 -8.21 4.47 -2.40
CA ILE A 35 -7.58 4.27 -3.69
C ILE A 35 -8.71 4.17 -4.72
N PRO A 36 -8.90 5.20 -5.57
CA PRO A 36 -10.00 5.19 -6.53
C PRO A 36 -9.94 3.98 -7.46
N GLY A 37 -11.10 3.41 -7.75
CA GLY A 37 -11.23 2.37 -8.76
C GLY A 37 -10.94 2.93 -10.15
N GLY A 38 -10.56 2.07 -11.08
CA GLY A 38 -10.24 2.46 -12.45
C GLY A 38 -10.00 1.23 -13.31
N ALA A 39 -9.14 1.37 -14.31
CA ALA A 39 -8.84 0.29 -15.25
C ALA A 39 -8.23 -0.94 -14.55
N ASP A 40 -7.44 -0.72 -13.51
CA ASP A 40 -6.72 -1.79 -12.81
C ASP A 40 -7.49 -2.35 -11.61
N LEU A 41 -8.45 -1.59 -11.06
CA LEU A 41 -9.28 -2.00 -9.93
C LEU A 41 -10.75 -1.79 -10.30
N PRO A 42 -11.60 -2.82 -10.13
CA PRO A 42 -13.01 -2.72 -10.52
C PRO A 42 -13.83 -1.80 -9.62
N GLN A 43 -13.33 -1.48 -8.44
CA GLN A 43 -14.04 -0.64 -7.46
C GLN A 43 -13.03 0.10 -6.59
N ASP A 44 -13.51 1.10 -5.86
CA ASP A 44 -12.68 1.80 -4.90
C ASP A 44 -12.18 0.84 -3.81
N SER A 45 -10.96 1.06 -3.36
CA SER A 45 -10.32 0.27 -2.32
C SER A 45 -9.72 1.20 -1.27
N PHE A 46 -9.35 0.64 -0.13
CA PHE A 46 -8.85 1.41 1.00
C PHE A 46 -7.58 0.77 1.54
N ALA A 47 -6.51 1.53 1.61
CA ALA A 47 -5.24 1.08 2.19
C ALA A 47 -5.31 1.19 3.71
N MET A 48 -5.13 0.06 4.39
CA MET A 48 -5.23 -0.03 5.85
C MET A 48 -3.86 0.29 6.47
N THR A 49 -3.57 1.57 6.69
CA THR A 49 -2.24 2.02 7.10
C THR A 49 -1.81 1.55 8.49
N GLU A 50 -2.77 1.13 9.34
CA GLU A 50 -2.46 0.57 10.65
C GLU A 50 -1.85 -0.85 10.58
N GLN A 51 -1.87 -1.49 9.42
CA GLN A 51 -1.42 -2.87 9.23
C GLN A 51 -0.17 -2.98 8.35
N VAL A 52 0.75 -2.04 8.53
CA VAL A 52 2.05 -2.11 7.83
C VAL A 52 2.76 -3.41 8.20
N ARG A 53 3.24 -4.13 7.19
CA ARG A 53 3.98 -5.38 7.41
C ARG A 53 5.07 -5.57 6.37
N THR A 54 6.11 -6.29 6.77
CA THR A 54 7.18 -6.72 5.89
C THR A 54 6.92 -8.17 5.49
N ILE A 55 6.94 -8.45 4.21
CA ILE A 55 6.73 -9.80 3.69
C ILE A 55 7.86 -10.22 2.77
N SER A 56 8.00 -11.53 2.55
CA SER A 56 8.90 -12.06 1.54
C SER A 56 8.46 -11.61 0.15
N ARG A 57 9.41 -11.14 -0.65
CA ARG A 57 9.16 -10.76 -2.05
C ARG A 57 8.54 -11.89 -2.86
N ALA A 58 8.89 -13.13 -2.54
CA ALA A 58 8.34 -14.31 -3.21
C ALA A 58 6.82 -14.47 -3.02
N ARG A 59 6.24 -13.80 -2.02
CA ARG A 59 4.78 -13.82 -1.78
C ARG A 59 4.00 -12.90 -2.70
N LEU A 60 4.67 -12.02 -3.43
CA LEU A 60 4.01 -11.13 -4.39
C LEU A 60 3.62 -11.95 -5.62
N VAL A 61 2.33 -11.95 -5.95
CA VAL A 61 1.79 -12.69 -7.09
C VAL A 61 1.34 -11.71 -8.15
N GLY A 62 2.28 -11.34 -9.02
CA GLY A 62 2.00 -10.43 -10.10
C GLY A 62 1.81 -8.99 -9.65
N ARG A 63 1.42 -8.16 -10.61
CA ARG A 63 1.16 -6.74 -10.39
C ARG A 63 -0.15 -6.39 -11.09
N ILE A 64 -1.11 -5.83 -10.35
CA ILE A 64 -2.38 -5.42 -10.91
C ILE A 64 -2.26 -4.05 -11.60
N GLY A 65 -1.50 -3.12 -11.00
CA GLY A 65 -1.34 -1.79 -11.56
C GLY A 65 -0.58 -0.89 -10.60
N ALA A 66 -0.56 0.41 -10.90
CA ALA A 66 0.07 1.42 -10.07
C ALA A 66 -0.99 2.28 -9.39
N VAL A 67 -0.74 2.63 -8.14
CA VAL A 67 -1.59 3.54 -7.36
C VAL A 67 -1.28 4.98 -7.77
N GLU A 68 -2.30 5.83 -7.82
CA GLU A 68 -2.10 7.26 -8.06
C GLU A 68 -1.12 7.87 -7.05
N ALA A 69 -0.31 8.82 -7.51
CA ALA A 69 0.72 9.44 -6.69
C ALA A 69 0.15 10.09 -5.43
N ASP A 70 -1.02 10.73 -5.52
CA ASP A 70 -1.66 11.40 -4.38
C ASP A 70 -2.09 10.39 -3.32
N ALA A 71 -2.66 9.25 -3.74
CA ALA A 71 -3.07 8.20 -2.82
C ALA A 71 -1.85 7.58 -2.11
N LEU A 72 -0.79 7.31 -2.86
CA LEU A 72 0.45 6.79 -2.27
C LEU A 72 1.07 7.77 -1.29
N ALA A 73 1.10 9.06 -1.62
CA ALA A 73 1.62 10.10 -0.73
C ALA A 73 0.83 10.14 0.59
N ASP A 74 -0.49 10.00 0.54
CA ASP A 74 -1.33 9.96 1.75
C ASP A 74 -1.03 8.73 2.60
N VAL A 75 -0.88 7.56 1.98
CA VAL A 75 -0.51 6.33 2.70
C VAL A 75 0.83 6.52 3.41
N LEU A 76 1.83 7.03 2.69
CA LEU A 76 3.17 7.23 3.26
C LEU A 76 3.15 8.26 4.39
N ARG A 77 2.33 9.31 4.27
CA ARG A 77 2.16 10.31 5.32
C ARG A 77 1.59 9.71 6.60
N TRP A 78 0.54 8.89 6.50
CA TRP A 78 -0.03 8.21 7.66
C TRP A 78 0.97 7.26 8.32
N VAL A 79 1.71 6.49 7.52
CA VAL A 79 2.72 5.58 8.05
C VAL A 79 3.84 6.35 8.74
N ARG A 80 4.36 7.40 8.10
CA ARG A 80 5.48 8.18 8.64
C ARG A 80 5.10 8.94 9.92
N ASP A 81 3.94 9.57 9.93
CA ASP A 81 3.57 10.50 11.00
C ASP A 81 2.91 9.81 12.19
N TRP A 82 2.31 8.65 12.00
CA TRP A 82 1.53 7.97 13.04
C TRP A 82 2.04 6.60 13.44
N ILE A 83 2.76 5.92 12.57
CA ILE A 83 3.21 4.54 12.81
C ILE A 83 4.72 4.50 13.10
N VAL A 84 5.50 5.25 12.36
CA VAL A 84 6.94 5.32 12.48
C VAL A 84 7.36 6.60 13.17
#